data_179da3fe2f7baa0dfce6188a9ec8b1e9
#
_entry.id   179da3fe2f7baa0dfce6188a9ec8b1e9
#
_cell.length_a   1.000
_cell.length_b   1.000
_cell.length_c   1.000
_cell.angle_alpha   90.00
_cell.angle_beta   90.00
_cell.angle_gamma   90.00
#
_symmetry.space_group_name_H-M   'P 1'
#
loop_
_entity.id
_entity.type
_entity.pdbx_description
1 polymer ?
#
loop_
_entity_poly.entity_id
_entity_poly.type
_entity_poly.pdbx_seq_one_letter_code
_entity_poly.pdbx_strand_id
1 'polypeptide(L)'
;MLEEKDNEMYGYLQDENVEEFNKKRDEGVSVDLSSARFRSFDLRGANLEGLDLSGAYFKNSDMRGIDLSKTKLAGASIYNAKIGGVLFPSHFSPEEITMSLVYGTRLRVKNS
;
A
#
# COMPACT_ATOMS: atom_id res chain seq x y z
N MET A 1 14.01 6.58 0.39
CA MET A 1 14.12 6.32 1.83
C MET A 1 12.75 6.11 2.43
N LEU A 2 12.62 5.09 3.26
CA LEU A 2 11.36 4.84 3.96
C LEU A 2 11.20 5.83 5.11
N GLU A 3 9.96 6.23 5.36
CA GLU A 3 9.67 7.16 6.43
C GLU A 3 8.32 6.85 7.08
N GLU A 4 8.24 7.15 8.36
CA GLU A 4 6.97 7.18 9.06
C GLU A 4 6.40 8.57 8.81
N LYS A 5 5.21 8.62 8.23
CA LYS A 5 4.58 9.89 7.90
C LYS A 5 4.02 10.55 9.14
N ASP A 6 4.29 11.83 9.28
CA ASP A 6 3.76 12.62 10.38
C ASP A 6 2.56 13.43 9.87
N ASN A 7 1.47 12.71 9.58
CA ASN A 7 0.24 13.35 9.14
C ASN A 7 -0.97 12.57 9.67
N GLU A 8 -2.11 13.27 9.69
CA GLU A 8 -3.34 12.76 10.26
C GLU A 8 -3.79 11.46 9.58
N MET A 9 -3.74 11.41 8.25
CA MET A 9 -4.23 10.25 7.49
C MET A 9 -3.37 9.01 7.72
N TYR A 10 -2.06 9.18 7.80
CA TYR A 10 -1.18 8.07 8.14
C TYR A 10 -1.47 7.59 9.58
N GLY A 11 -1.69 8.53 10.49
CA GLY A 11 -2.00 8.20 11.89
C GLY A 11 -3.24 7.33 12.03
N TYR A 12 -4.27 7.58 11.25
CA TYR A 12 -5.47 6.73 11.28
C TYR A 12 -5.13 5.29 10.89
N LEU A 13 -4.31 5.11 9.86
CA LEU A 13 -3.93 3.76 9.43
C LEU A 13 -3.01 3.09 10.46
N GLN A 14 -2.12 3.85 11.07
CA GLN A 14 -1.24 3.34 12.12
C GLN A 14 -2.04 2.84 13.33
N ASP A 15 -3.11 3.54 13.66
CA ASP A 15 -3.99 3.19 14.77
C ASP A 15 -5.07 2.18 14.36
N GLU A 16 -5.01 1.70 13.12
CA GLU A 16 -5.98 0.77 12.55
C GLU A 16 -7.40 1.32 12.54
N ASN A 17 -7.52 2.64 12.49
CA ASN A 17 -8.79 3.34 12.40
C ASN A 17 -9.16 3.57 10.93
N VAL A 18 -9.42 2.47 10.22
CA VAL A 18 -9.72 2.50 8.79
C VAL A 18 -11.02 3.24 8.52
N GLU A 19 -11.99 3.13 9.42
CA GLU A 19 -13.28 3.80 9.24
C GLU A 19 -13.09 5.32 9.14
N GLU A 20 -12.31 5.92 10.05
CA GLU A 20 -12.05 7.35 10.01
C GLU A 20 -11.22 7.75 8.79
N PHE A 21 -10.23 6.92 8.43
CA PHE A 21 -9.45 7.13 7.21
C PHE A 21 -10.36 7.22 5.99
N ASN A 22 -11.27 6.25 5.85
CA ASN A 22 -12.19 6.21 4.70
C ASN A 22 -13.14 7.39 4.69
N LYS A 23 -13.61 7.79 5.86
CA LYS A 23 -14.49 8.96 6.00
C LYS A 23 -13.80 10.22 5.50
N LYS A 24 -12.53 10.42 5.90
CA LYS A 24 -11.75 11.57 5.46
C LYS A 24 -11.47 11.51 3.97
N ARG A 25 -11.25 10.31 3.42
CA ARG A 25 -11.11 10.14 1.97
C ARG A 25 -12.36 10.63 1.24
N ASP A 26 -13.54 10.23 1.75
CA ASP A 26 -14.81 10.65 1.14
C ASP A 26 -15.02 12.15 1.23
N GLU A 27 -14.47 12.81 2.26
CA GLU A 27 -14.53 14.26 2.43
C GLU A 27 -13.53 15.00 1.55
N GLY A 28 -12.67 14.28 0.81
CA GLY A 28 -11.70 14.89 -0.07
C GLY A 28 -10.41 15.34 0.60
N VAL A 29 -10.14 14.86 1.80
CA VAL A 29 -8.90 15.20 2.53
C VAL A 29 -7.70 14.69 1.74
N SER A 30 -6.70 15.55 1.57
CA SER A 30 -5.47 15.22 0.84
C SER A 30 -4.66 14.16 1.61
N VAL A 31 -4.08 13.20 0.88
CA VAL A 31 -3.35 12.09 1.47
C VAL A 31 -1.99 11.94 0.80
N ASP A 32 -0.93 11.98 1.58
CA ASP A 32 0.42 11.68 1.10
C ASP A 32 0.95 10.46 1.84
N LEU A 33 1.00 9.31 1.15
CA LEU A 33 1.49 8.06 1.71
C LEU A 33 2.67 7.50 0.89
N SER A 34 3.25 8.31 0.00
CA SER A 34 4.42 7.88 -0.76
C SER A 34 5.58 7.60 0.20
N SER A 35 6.32 6.52 -0.05
CA SER A 35 7.44 6.06 0.79
C SER A 35 7.06 5.81 2.25
N ALA A 36 5.79 5.69 2.57
CA ALA A 36 5.34 5.45 3.93
C ALA A 36 5.68 4.04 4.38
N ARG A 37 5.89 3.87 5.68
CA ARG A 37 6.16 2.57 6.29
C ARG A 37 4.87 2.03 6.91
N PHE A 38 4.37 0.94 6.34
CA PHE A 38 3.16 0.26 6.84
C PHE A 38 3.52 -1.09 7.45
N ARG A 39 4.46 -1.10 8.36
CA ARG A 39 4.93 -2.37 8.94
C ARG A 39 3.91 -2.94 9.91
N SER A 40 3.40 -4.13 9.61
CA SER A 40 2.46 -4.86 10.46
C SER A 40 1.13 -4.14 10.69
N PHE A 41 0.74 -3.27 9.77
CA PHE A 41 -0.56 -2.59 9.85
C PHE A 41 -1.66 -3.53 9.36
N ASP A 42 -2.81 -3.46 9.99
CA ASP A 42 -4.03 -4.07 9.45
C ASP A 42 -4.72 -3.02 8.58
N LEU A 43 -4.55 -3.15 7.26
CA LEU A 43 -5.08 -2.17 6.30
C LEU A 43 -6.38 -2.64 5.65
N ARG A 44 -6.94 -3.77 6.10
CA ARG A 44 -8.14 -4.32 5.47
C ARG A 44 -9.27 -3.29 5.47
N GLY A 45 -9.92 -3.18 4.33
CA GLY A 45 -11.02 -2.23 4.15
C GLY A 45 -10.62 -0.80 3.83
N ALA A 46 -9.33 -0.47 3.89
CA ALA A 46 -8.89 0.89 3.60
C ALA A 46 -9.11 1.23 2.13
N ASN A 47 -9.67 2.41 1.86
CA ASN A 47 -9.83 2.91 0.50
C ASN A 47 -8.56 3.63 0.07
N LEU A 48 -7.73 2.93 -0.70
CA LEU A 48 -6.45 3.46 -1.19
C LEU A 48 -6.51 3.86 -2.66
N GLU A 49 -7.69 3.85 -3.25
CA GLU A 49 -7.87 4.12 -4.68
C GLU A 49 -7.25 5.45 -5.10
N GLY A 50 -6.46 5.39 -6.17
CA GLY A 50 -5.86 6.59 -6.78
C GLY A 50 -4.66 7.15 -6.04
N LEU A 51 -4.26 6.57 -4.92
CA LEU A 51 -3.15 7.10 -4.14
C LEU A 51 -1.80 6.76 -4.74
N ASP A 52 -0.83 7.62 -4.46
CA ASP A 52 0.56 7.37 -4.79
C ASP A 52 1.21 6.65 -3.60
N LEU A 53 1.46 5.36 -3.77
CA LEU A 53 2.10 4.51 -2.78
C LEU A 53 3.51 4.11 -3.26
N SER A 54 4.07 4.87 -4.19
CA SER A 54 5.41 4.61 -4.71
C SER A 54 6.42 4.59 -3.56
N GLY A 55 7.28 3.58 -3.55
CA GLY A 55 8.30 3.45 -2.53
C GLY A 55 7.80 3.04 -1.15
N ALA A 56 6.50 2.83 -0.97
CA ALA A 56 5.95 2.44 0.33
C ALA A 56 6.41 1.03 0.73
N TYR A 57 6.37 0.75 2.02
CA TYR A 57 6.88 -0.50 2.57
C TYR A 57 5.79 -1.17 3.42
N PHE A 58 5.32 -2.34 2.96
CA PHE A 58 4.18 -3.03 3.57
C PHE A 58 4.56 -4.31 4.31
N LYS A 59 5.76 -4.36 4.88
CA LYS A 59 6.25 -5.58 5.54
C LYS A 59 5.25 -6.07 6.61
N ASN A 60 4.83 -7.34 6.47
CA ASN A 60 3.96 -8.01 7.42
C ASN A 60 2.57 -7.35 7.56
N SER A 61 2.19 -6.46 6.67
CA SER A 61 0.87 -5.83 6.73
C SER A 61 -0.21 -6.76 6.21
N ASP A 62 -1.42 -6.59 6.71
CA ASP A 62 -2.58 -7.33 6.22
C ASP A 62 -3.34 -6.45 5.24
N MET A 63 -3.26 -6.82 3.95
CA MET A 63 -3.84 -6.04 2.84
C MET A 63 -4.96 -6.80 2.15
N ARG A 64 -5.42 -7.89 2.74
CA ARG A 64 -6.37 -8.78 2.06
C ARG A 64 -7.60 -8.05 1.56
N GLY A 65 -7.94 -8.30 0.30
CA GLY A 65 -9.14 -7.76 -0.33
C GLY A 65 -9.05 -6.32 -0.81
N ILE A 66 -7.92 -5.65 -0.62
CA ILE A 66 -7.78 -4.25 -1.04
C ILE A 66 -7.63 -4.17 -2.55
N ASP A 67 -8.29 -3.19 -3.16
CA ASP A 67 -8.13 -2.89 -4.58
C ASP A 67 -7.02 -1.86 -4.76
N LEU A 68 -5.86 -2.32 -5.25
CA LEU A 68 -4.72 -1.47 -5.55
C LEU A 68 -4.55 -1.21 -7.05
N SER A 69 -5.53 -1.62 -7.87
CA SER A 69 -5.40 -1.59 -9.33
C SER A 69 -5.19 -0.18 -9.88
N LYS A 70 -5.60 0.84 -9.16
CA LYS A 70 -5.48 2.24 -9.59
C LYS A 70 -4.50 3.03 -8.73
N THR A 71 -3.61 2.36 -8.01
CA THR A 71 -2.58 3.03 -7.21
C THR A 71 -1.25 3.04 -7.96
N LYS A 72 -0.35 3.92 -7.52
CA LYS A 72 1.04 3.89 -7.98
C LYS A 72 1.85 3.11 -6.97
N LEU A 73 2.49 2.03 -7.40
CA LEU A 73 3.23 1.13 -6.52
C LEU A 73 4.69 0.91 -6.93
N ALA A 74 5.18 1.64 -7.92
CA ALA A 74 6.57 1.49 -8.35
C ALA A 74 7.52 1.70 -7.17
N GLY A 75 8.45 0.78 -6.96
CA GLY A 75 9.41 0.88 -5.87
C GLY A 75 8.89 0.45 -4.50
N ALA A 76 7.61 0.09 -4.39
CA ALA A 76 7.07 -0.41 -3.13
C ALA A 76 7.54 -1.84 -2.86
N SER A 77 7.52 -2.24 -1.59
CA SER A 77 7.79 -3.62 -1.19
C SER A 77 6.61 -4.17 -0.41
N ILE A 78 6.21 -5.39 -0.73
CA ILE A 78 5.13 -6.08 -0.05
C ILE A 78 5.65 -7.31 0.71
N TYR A 79 6.87 -7.22 1.22
CA TYR A 79 7.54 -8.34 1.87
C TYR A 79 6.68 -8.96 2.96
N ASN A 80 6.38 -10.26 2.81
CA ASN A 80 5.63 -11.04 3.78
C ASN A 80 4.26 -10.45 4.15
N ALA A 81 3.68 -9.63 3.28
CA ALA A 81 2.33 -9.10 3.49
C ALA A 81 1.29 -10.18 3.20
N LYS A 82 0.11 -10.03 3.78
CA LYS A 82 -1.03 -10.88 3.44
C LYS A 82 -1.77 -10.21 2.29
N ILE A 83 -1.78 -10.87 1.14
CA ILE A 83 -2.28 -10.26 -0.12
C ILE A 83 -3.45 -11.02 -0.74
N GLY A 84 -4.07 -11.94 -0.01
CA GLY A 84 -5.22 -12.68 -0.53
C GLY A 84 -6.30 -11.74 -1.05
N GLY A 85 -6.71 -11.90 -2.30
CA GLY A 85 -7.74 -11.06 -2.90
C GLY A 85 -7.34 -9.64 -3.24
N VAL A 86 -6.07 -9.27 -3.10
CA VAL A 86 -5.60 -7.94 -3.52
C VAL A 86 -5.59 -7.85 -5.04
N LEU A 87 -6.12 -6.74 -5.57
CA LEU A 87 -6.04 -6.45 -6.99
C LEU A 87 -4.85 -5.53 -7.22
N PHE A 88 -3.85 -6.01 -7.92
CA PHE A 88 -2.64 -5.22 -8.24
C PHE A 88 -2.80 -4.50 -9.57
N PRO A 89 -2.07 -3.37 -9.78
CA PRO A 89 -2.02 -2.75 -11.10
C PRO A 89 -1.54 -3.74 -12.15
N SER A 90 -2.15 -3.71 -13.33
CA SER A 90 -1.91 -4.71 -14.38
C SER A 90 -0.50 -4.68 -14.96
N HIS A 91 0.25 -3.59 -14.74
CA HIS A 91 1.60 -3.47 -15.29
C HIS A 91 2.67 -4.18 -14.44
N PHE A 92 2.30 -4.79 -13.32
CA PHE A 92 3.22 -5.63 -12.55
C PHE A 92 2.93 -7.09 -12.90
N SER A 93 3.98 -7.83 -13.28
CA SER A 93 3.82 -9.25 -13.57
C SER A 93 3.61 -10.04 -12.28
N PRO A 94 2.98 -11.23 -12.37
CA PRO A 94 2.89 -12.13 -11.21
C PRO A 94 4.24 -12.47 -10.62
N GLU A 95 5.26 -12.63 -11.47
CA GLU A 95 6.62 -12.92 -11.01
C GLU A 95 7.18 -11.79 -10.18
N GLU A 96 6.95 -10.55 -10.60
CA GLU A 96 7.43 -9.38 -9.87
C GLU A 96 6.74 -9.26 -8.50
N ILE A 97 5.43 -9.51 -8.47
CA ILE A 97 4.68 -9.52 -7.22
C ILE A 97 5.22 -10.60 -6.29
N THR A 98 5.48 -11.80 -6.81
CA THR A 98 6.02 -12.91 -6.02
C THR A 98 7.41 -12.58 -5.50
N MET A 99 8.26 -11.96 -6.30
CA MET A 99 9.62 -11.57 -5.87
C MET A 99 9.54 -10.60 -4.68
N SER A 100 8.65 -9.63 -4.77
CA SER A 100 8.51 -8.67 -3.68
C SER A 100 7.95 -9.33 -2.42
N LEU A 101 6.96 -10.20 -2.58
CA LEU A 101 6.32 -10.88 -1.46
C LEU A 101 7.28 -11.78 -0.70
N VAL A 102 8.09 -12.54 -1.42
CA VAL A 102 8.95 -13.60 -0.84
C VAL A 102 10.31 -13.06 -0.43
N TYR A 103 10.88 -12.17 -1.23
CA TYR A 103 12.26 -11.72 -1.04
C TYR A 103 12.38 -10.26 -0.65
N GLY A 104 11.27 -9.53 -0.64
CA GLY A 104 11.27 -8.14 -0.23
C GLY A 104 11.83 -7.17 -1.27
N THR A 105 11.99 -7.62 -2.51
CA THR A 105 12.47 -6.73 -3.57
C THR A 105 11.43 -5.64 -3.84
N ARG A 106 11.90 -4.49 -4.31
CA ARG A 106 10.99 -3.40 -4.67
C ARG A 106 10.33 -3.70 -6.00
N LEU A 107 9.02 -3.42 -6.07
CA LEU A 107 8.24 -3.67 -7.27
C LEU A 107 8.74 -2.82 -8.43
N ARG A 108 9.02 -3.48 -9.55
CA ARG A 108 9.51 -2.83 -10.77
C ARG A 108 8.46 -2.94 -11.85
N VAL A 109 8.26 -1.82 -12.55
CA VAL A 109 7.38 -1.83 -13.71
C VAL A 109 8.12 -2.48 -14.87
N LYS A 110 7.45 -3.41 -15.55
CA LYS A 110 8.04 -4.07 -16.71
C LYS A 110 8.09 -3.08 -17.87
N ASN A 111 9.28 -2.85 -18.40
CA ASN A 111 9.46 -2.04 -19.60
C ASN A 111 9.33 -2.94 -20.83
N SER A 112 8.48 -2.54 -21.73
CA SER A 112 8.33 -3.24 -23.01
C SER A 112 9.32 -2.72 -24.03
#